data_15a51d17cffe2d854acb6691b1d9ee8b
#
_entry.id   15a51d17cffe2d854acb6691b1d9ee8b
#
_cell.length_a   1.000
_cell.length_b   1.000
_cell.length_c   1.000
_cell.angle_alpha   90.00
_cell.angle_beta   90.00
_cell.angle_gamma   90.00
#
_symmetry.space_group_name_H-M   'P 1'
#
loop_
_entity.id
_entity.type
_entity.pdbx_description
1 polymer ?
#
loop_
_entity_poly.entity_id
_entity_poly.type
_entity_poly.pdbx_seq_one_letter_code
_entity_poly.pdbx_strand_id
1 'polypeptide(L)'
;MKLKLLSSIIFLLCISLFLSLGFWQLDRANEKENIIKLYEERQSSDIVSLNYIGKKPIKDKYYRNYKIKGRYINQTFLIDNKIKDKQPGFNVISLFRISSSKEIILVDRGWIKMKGQRQNIEKNFKFLNNENIEKNVQEIYGYIYPREKSYT
;
A
#
# COMPACT_ATOMS: atom_id res chain seq x y z
N MET A 1 23.93 52.88 -0.10
CA MET A 1 24.59 51.78 -0.83
C MET A 1 24.43 50.40 -0.12
N LYS A 2 24.76 50.27 1.14
CA LYS A 2 24.72 48.99 1.90
C LYS A 2 23.33 48.34 1.92
N LEU A 3 22.25 49.13 2.05
CA LEU A 3 20.87 48.58 2.10
C LEU A 3 20.44 47.98 0.76
N LYS A 4 20.79 48.57 -0.37
CA LYS A 4 20.48 48.05 -1.72
C LYS A 4 21.25 46.76 -1.98
N LEU A 5 22.49 46.66 -1.54
CA LEU A 5 23.29 45.43 -1.66
C LEU A 5 22.66 44.28 -0.84
N LEU A 6 22.26 44.58 0.41
CA LEU A 6 21.63 43.59 1.27
C LEU A 6 20.33 43.08 0.68
N SER A 7 19.47 43.95 0.14
CA SER A 7 18.21 43.52 -0.50
C SER A 7 18.44 42.68 -1.76
N SER A 8 19.48 42.98 -2.55
CA SER A 8 19.84 42.15 -3.71
C SER A 8 20.34 40.77 -3.31
N ILE A 9 21.10 40.66 -2.24
CA ILE A 9 21.57 39.36 -1.72
C ILE A 9 20.37 38.51 -1.25
N ILE A 10 19.46 39.12 -0.47
CA ILE A 10 18.25 38.42 0.01
C ILE A 10 17.42 37.97 -1.17
N PHE A 11 17.23 38.80 -2.18
CA PHE A 11 16.48 38.45 -3.39
C PHE A 11 17.09 37.28 -4.13
N LEU A 12 18.40 37.23 -4.32
CA LEU A 12 19.10 36.10 -4.95
C LEU A 12 18.99 34.81 -4.12
N LEU A 13 19.09 34.93 -2.80
CA LEU A 13 18.86 33.77 -1.91
C LEU A 13 17.43 33.21 -2.04
N CYS A 14 16.42 34.08 -2.08
CA CYS A 14 15.05 33.67 -2.27
C CYS A 14 14.83 32.97 -3.63
N ILE A 15 15.39 33.53 -4.71
CA ILE A 15 15.31 32.88 -6.03
C ILE A 15 15.98 31.51 -6.01
N SER A 16 17.17 31.39 -5.45
CA SER A 16 17.88 30.12 -5.35
C SER A 16 17.06 29.08 -4.57
N LEU A 17 16.43 29.49 -3.47
CA LEU A 17 15.57 28.63 -2.68
C LEU A 17 14.35 28.15 -3.48
N PHE A 18 13.66 29.07 -4.17
CA PHE A 18 12.49 28.70 -4.98
C PHE A 18 12.85 27.80 -6.16
N LEU A 19 13.96 28.03 -6.82
CA LEU A 19 14.45 27.15 -7.89
C LEU A 19 14.75 25.75 -7.36
N SER A 20 15.45 25.65 -6.23
CA SER A 20 15.74 24.36 -5.59
C SER A 20 14.45 23.62 -5.22
N LEU A 21 13.47 24.32 -4.63
CA LEU A 21 12.17 23.75 -4.32
C LEU A 21 11.41 23.30 -5.58
N GLY A 22 11.50 24.09 -6.66
CA GLY A 22 10.90 23.78 -7.95
C GLY A 22 11.46 22.49 -8.55
N PHE A 23 12.77 22.34 -8.60
CA PHE A 23 13.40 21.12 -9.06
C PHE A 23 13.06 19.92 -8.19
N TRP A 24 13.06 20.07 -6.87
CA TRP A 24 12.63 19.00 -5.98
C TRP A 24 11.18 18.54 -6.23
N GLN A 25 10.26 19.49 -6.48
CA GLN A 25 8.87 19.17 -6.83
C GLN A 25 8.75 18.40 -8.16
N LEU A 26 9.55 18.81 -9.17
CA LEU A 26 9.60 18.12 -10.46
C LEU A 26 10.12 16.69 -10.32
N ASP A 27 11.20 16.50 -9.58
CA ASP A 27 11.74 15.15 -9.32
C ASP A 27 10.71 14.27 -8.61
N ARG A 28 9.99 14.83 -7.64
CA ARG A 28 8.93 14.11 -6.94
C ARG A 28 7.74 13.76 -7.84
N ALA A 29 7.39 14.65 -8.77
CA ALA A 29 6.35 14.40 -9.76
C ALA A 29 6.76 13.27 -10.72
N ASN A 30 7.99 13.32 -11.23
CA ASN A 30 8.55 12.29 -12.12
C ASN A 30 8.61 10.92 -11.44
N GLU A 31 9.01 10.85 -10.16
CA GLU A 31 9.01 9.61 -9.39
C GLU A 31 7.60 8.99 -9.33
N LYS A 32 6.59 9.80 -9.03
CA LYS A 32 5.19 9.34 -8.98
C LYS A 32 4.68 8.88 -10.36
N GLU A 33 4.99 9.62 -11.40
CA GLU A 33 4.60 9.27 -12.77
C GLU A 33 5.21 7.91 -13.19
N ASN A 34 6.48 7.67 -12.89
CA ASN A 34 7.13 6.40 -13.16
C ASN A 34 6.47 5.22 -12.41
N ILE A 35 6.03 5.44 -11.16
CA ILE A 35 5.29 4.42 -10.41
C ILE A 35 3.94 4.13 -11.08
N ILE A 36 3.22 5.16 -11.51
CA ILE A 36 1.92 5.00 -12.19
C ILE A 36 2.11 4.24 -13.50
N LYS A 37 3.07 4.61 -14.35
CA LYS A 37 3.36 3.91 -15.59
C LYS A 37 3.70 2.43 -15.35
N LEU A 38 4.54 2.15 -14.36
CA LEU A 38 4.89 0.79 -13.99
C LEU A 38 3.66 -0.01 -13.51
N TYR A 39 2.77 0.63 -12.76
CA TYR A 39 1.53 0.03 -12.31
C TYR A 39 0.62 -0.31 -13.49
N GLU A 40 0.37 0.63 -14.39
CA GLU A 40 -0.48 0.45 -15.58
C GLU A 40 0.05 -0.65 -16.50
N GLU A 41 1.35 -0.64 -16.80
CA GLU A 41 2.00 -1.66 -17.61
C GLU A 41 1.84 -3.06 -17.01
N ARG A 42 2.03 -3.19 -15.69
CA ARG A 42 1.97 -4.48 -15.03
C ARG A 42 0.55 -4.98 -14.76
N GLN A 43 -0.40 -4.07 -14.62
CA GLN A 43 -1.82 -4.43 -14.50
C GLN A 43 -2.42 -4.94 -15.83
N SER A 44 -1.92 -4.48 -16.97
CA SER A 44 -2.32 -4.98 -18.29
C SER A 44 -1.69 -6.30 -18.67
N SER A 45 -0.71 -6.81 -17.89
CA SER A 45 -0.06 -8.09 -18.15
C SER A 45 -0.92 -9.28 -17.72
N ASP A 46 -0.66 -10.45 -18.33
CA ASP A 46 -1.34 -11.70 -17.99
C ASP A 46 -1.22 -12.07 -16.52
N ILE A 47 -2.25 -12.72 -15.99
CA ILE A 47 -2.28 -13.21 -14.61
C ILE A 47 -1.32 -14.39 -14.46
N VAL A 48 -0.36 -14.26 -13.55
CA VAL A 48 0.66 -15.27 -13.29
C VAL A 48 0.30 -16.10 -12.07
N SER A 49 0.41 -17.42 -12.15
CA SER A 49 0.24 -18.30 -10.98
C SER A 49 1.48 -18.16 -10.07
N LEU A 50 1.26 -17.76 -8.83
CA LEU A 50 2.33 -17.57 -7.85
C LEU A 50 2.31 -18.71 -6.83
N ASN A 51 3.31 -19.57 -6.90
CA ASN A 51 3.45 -20.72 -6.01
C ASN A 51 4.41 -20.47 -4.83
N TYR A 52 5.25 -19.44 -4.94
CA TYR A 52 6.29 -19.11 -3.97
C TYR A 52 6.69 -17.63 -4.08
N ILE A 53 6.77 -16.94 -2.96
CA ILE A 53 7.16 -15.53 -2.94
C ILE A 53 8.66 -15.35 -2.74
N GLY A 54 9.27 -16.12 -1.85
CA GLY A 54 10.69 -16.02 -1.52
C GLY A 54 11.02 -14.95 -0.49
N LYS A 55 12.24 -15.01 0.03
CA LYS A 55 12.72 -14.08 1.07
C LYS A 55 13.40 -12.81 0.53
N LYS A 56 13.69 -12.76 -0.77
CA LYS A 56 14.40 -11.62 -1.39
C LYS A 56 13.44 -10.49 -1.75
N PRO A 57 13.92 -9.23 -1.81
CA PRO A 57 13.11 -8.10 -2.28
C PRO A 57 12.55 -8.38 -3.66
N ILE A 58 11.25 -8.23 -3.82
CA ILE A 58 10.52 -8.72 -4.98
C ILE A 58 10.13 -7.55 -5.87
N LYS A 59 11.04 -6.60 -6.11
CA LYS A 59 10.76 -5.39 -6.90
C LYS A 59 10.18 -5.71 -8.28
N ASP A 60 10.65 -6.76 -8.92
CA ASP A 60 10.16 -7.18 -10.25
C ASP A 60 8.76 -7.78 -10.22
N LYS A 61 8.28 -8.15 -9.04
CA LYS A 61 6.93 -8.72 -8.83
C LYS A 61 5.89 -7.69 -8.39
N TYR A 62 6.29 -6.47 -8.02
CA TYR A 62 5.35 -5.44 -7.58
C TYR A 62 4.37 -5.07 -8.69
N TYR A 63 3.13 -4.80 -8.31
CA TYR A 63 2.02 -4.37 -9.17
C TYR A 63 1.57 -5.34 -10.26
N ARG A 64 2.22 -6.49 -10.44
CA ARG A 64 1.79 -7.53 -11.39
C ARG A 64 0.65 -8.35 -10.81
N ASN A 65 -0.32 -8.75 -11.64
CA ASN A 65 -1.44 -9.58 -11.25
C ASN A 65 -1.03 -11.02 -11.02
N TYR A 66 -1.41 -11.55 -9.87
CA TYR A 66 -1.15 -12.93 -9.48
C TYR A 66 -2.42 -13.65 -9.09
N LYS A 67 -2.41 -14.96 -9.35
CA LYS A 67 -3.36 -15.92 -8.83
C LYS A 67 -2.65 -16.84 -7.85
N ILE A 68 -3.17 -16.95 -6.63
CA ILE A 68 -2.56 -17.71 -5.55
C ILE A 68 -3.59 -18.67 -4.98
N LYS A 69 -3.22 -19.96 -4.85
CA LYS A 69 -4.06 -20.98 -4.22
C LYS A 69 -3.61 -21.24 -2.79
N GLY A 70 -4.55 -21.21 -1.85
CA GLY A 70 -4.25 -21.39 -0.43
C GLY A 70 -5.48 -21.29 0.45
N ARG A 71 -5.28 -21.01 1.73
CA ARG A 71 -6.37 -20.82 2.70
C ARG A 71 -6.06 -19.67 3.65
N TYR A 72 -7.09 -18.97 4.07
CA TYR A 72 -6.96 -17.99 5.13
C TYR A 72 -6.67 -18.67 6.47
N ILE A 73 -5.93 -18.02 7.32
CA ILE A 73 -5.74 -18.38 8.73
C ILE A 73 -6.64 -17.47 9.54
N ASN A 74 -7.21 -17.97 10.65
CA ASN A 74 -8.14 -17.19 11.50
C ASN A 74 -7.45 -16.09 12.30
N GLN A 75 -6.73 -15.24 11.59
CA GLN A 75 -6.10 -14.05 12.14
C GLN A 75 -6.32 -12.90 11.17
N THR A 76 -7.16 -11.98 11.59
CA THR A 76 -7.49 -10.78 10.82
C THR A 76 -7.16 -9.55 11.66
N PHE A 77 -6.47 -8.60 11.05
CA PHE A 77 -6.08 -7.33 11.64
C PHE A 77 -6.83 -6.20 10.94
N LEU A 78 -7.20 -5.19 11.71
CA LEU A 78 -7.77 -3.97 11.19
C LEU A 78 -6.73 -2.86 11.27
N ILE A 79 -6.36 -2.30 10.14
CA ILE A 79 -5.52 -1.11 10.09
C ILE A 79 -6.42 0.10 10.18
N ASP A 80 -6.31 0.82 11.29
CA ASP A 80 -7.07 2.03 11.57
C ASP A 80 -6.58 3.24 10.77
N ASN A 81 -7.32 4.33 10.87
CA ASN A 81 -6.99 5.64 10.30
C ASN A 81 -6.94 5.66 8.76
N LYS A 82 -7.73 4.82 8.11
CA LYS A 82 -7.91 4.82 6.65
C LYS A 82 -9.18 5.57 6.28
N ILE A 83 -9.01 6.67 5.56
CA ILE A 83 -10.12 7.48 5.07
C ILE A 83 -10.34 7.16 3.60
N LYS A 84 -11.57 6.79 3.25
CA LYS A 84 -12.02 6.61 1.87
C LYS A 84 -13.33 7.36 1.67
N ASP A 85 -13.43 8.14 0.58
CA ASP A 85 -14.60 8.95 0.26
C ASP A 85 -15.05 9.85 1.43
N LYS A 86 -14.08 10.48 2.12
CA LYS A 86 -14.27 11.34 3.31
C LYS A 86 -14.89 10.60 4.51
N GLN A 87 -14.88 9.26 4.52
CA GLN A 87 -15.43 8.44 5.59
C GLN A 87 -14.32 7.66 6.30
N PRO A 88 -14.32 7.64 7.64
CA PRO A 88 -13.37 6.85 8.40
C PRO A 88 -13.67 5.36 8.27
N GLY A 89 -12.62 4.55 8.25
CA GLY A 89 -12.74 3.11 8.13
C GLY A 89 -11.43 2.39 8.41
N PHE A 90 -11.42 1.11 8.09
CA PHE A 90 -10.31 0.20 8.35
C PHE A 90 -9.95 -0.59 7.10
N ASN A 91 -8.65 -0.82 6.89
CA ASN A 91 -8.23 -1.87 5.96
C ASN A 91 -8.20 -3.21 6.72
N VAL A 92 -8.75 -4.23 6.08
CA VAL A 92 -8.83 -5.59 6.61
C VAL A 92 -7.65 -6.40 6.09
N ILE A 93 -6.72 -6.74 6.96
CA ILE A 93 -5.56 -7.55 6.64
C ILE A 93 -5.74 -8.94 7.23
N SER A 94 -5.67 -9.97 6.40
CA SER A 94 -5.76 -11.37 6.85
C SER A 94 -4.51 -12.14 6.49
N LEU A 95 -4.18 -13.13 7.31
CA LEU A 95 -3.12 -14.08 7.01
C LEU A 95 -3.63 -15.14 6.02
N PHE A 96 -2.83 -15.43 5.01
CA PHE A 96 -3.14 -16.44 4.00
C PHE A 96 -1.95 -17.37 3.82
N ARG A 97 -2.20 -18.68 3.92
CA ARG A 97 -1.18 -19.73 3.74
C ARG A 97 -1.23 -20.26 2.32
N ILE A 98 -0.14 -20.11 1.59
CA ILE A 98 0.01 -20.63 0.24
C ILE A 98 0.07 -22.16 0.29
N SER A 99 -0.72 -22.84 -0.54
CA SER A 99 -0.80 -24.31 -0.52
C SER A 99 0.50 -24.99 -0.95
N SER A 100 1.19 -24.44 -1.94
CA SER A 100 2.42 -25.03 -2.53
C SER A 100 3.64 -24.89 -1.65
N SER A 101 3.91 -23.69 -1.12
CA SER A 101 5.12 -23.38 -0.34
C SER A 101 4.89 -23.39 1.16
N LYS A 102 3.64 -23.43 1.62
CA LYS A 102 3.21 -23.24 3.02
C LYS A 102 3.62 -21.90 3.63
N GLU A 103 4.14 -20.99 2.82
CA GLU A 103 4.43 -19.61 3.25
C GLU A 103 3.16 -18.90 3.68
N ILE A 104 3.31 -18.02 4.67
CA ILE A 104 2.20 -17.17 5.14
C ILE A 104 2.45 -15.76 4.61
N ILE A 105 1.41 -15.21 3.97
CA ILE A 105 1.42 -13.86 3.44
C ILE A 105 0.32 -13.02 4.08
N LEU A 106 0.50 -11.72 4.07
CA LEU A 106 -0.52 -10.74 4.44
C LEU A 106 -1.32 -10.38 3.20
N VAL A 107 -2.63 -10.52 3.29
CA VAL A 107 -3.55 -10.15 2.21
C VAL A 107 -4.41 -8.99 2.68
N ASP A 108 -4.31 -7.87 1.97
CA ASP A 108 -5.25 -6.76 2.13
C ASP A 108 -6.55 -7.13 1.41
N ARG A 109 -7.61 -7.34 2.20
CA ARG A 109 -8.94 -7.71 1.69
C ARG A 109 -9.78 -6.49 1.32
N GLY A 110 -9.22 -5.29 1.48
CA GLY A 110 -9.87 -4.04 1.17
C GLY A 110 -10.32 -3.26 2.39
N TRP A 111 -10.99 -2.16 2.10
CA TRP A 111 -11.44 -1.20 3.09
C TRP A 111 -12.89 -1.45 3.50
N ILE A 112 -13.15 -1.28 4.80
CA ILE A 112 -14.50 -1.33 5.37
C ILE A 112 -14.78 -0.05 6.15
N LYS A 113 -16.00 0.45 6.03
CA LYS A 113 -16.45 1.64 6.74
C LYS A 113 -16.58 1.36 8.22
N MET A 114 -16.14 2.30 9.05
CA MET A 114 -16.39 2.26 10.48
C MET A 114 -17.89 2.39 10.78
N LYS A 115 -18.44 1.44 11.53
CA LYS A 115 -19.83 1.46 11.99
C LYS A 115 -19.84 1.75 13.50
N GLY A 116 -20.55 2.81 13.90
CA GLY A 116 -20.70 3.17 15.29
C GLY A 116 -19.44 3.77 15.93
N GLN A 117 -19.36 3.65 17.26
CA GLN A 117 -18.24 4.19 18.03
C GLN A 117 -17.02 3.28 17.98
N ARG A 118 -15.81 3.86 17.97
CA ARG A 118 -14.51 3.17 17.97
C ARG A 118 -14.36 2.10 19.06
N GLN A 119 -15.00 2.31 20.21
CA GLN A 119 -14.96 1.38 21.34
C GLN A 119 -15.64 0.03 21.09
N ASN A 120 -16.45 -0.09 20.04
CA ASN A 120 -17.20 -1.31 19.71
C ASN A 120 -16.67 -2.04 18.47
N ILE A 121 -15.42 -1.77 18.07
CA ILE A 121 -14.82 -2.33 16.85
C ILE A 121 -14.85 -3.85 16.85
N GLU A 122 -14.42 -4.50 17.91
CA GLU A 122 -14.38 -5.96 18.02
C GLU A 122 -15.75 -6.61 17.82
N LYS A 123 -16.81 -6.02 18.41
CA LYS A 123 -18.19 -6.51 18.25
C LYS A 123 -18.69 -6.33 16.82
N ASN A 124 -18.37 -5.18 16.19
CA ASN A 124 -18.85 -4.84 14.88
C ASN A 124 -18.19 -5.66 13.77
N PHE A 125 -17.00 -6.22 14.01
CA PHE A 125 -16.23 -6.97 13.02
C PHE A 125 -16.01 -8.44 13.38
N LYS A 126 -16.74 -8.97 14.36
CA LYS A 126 -16.68 -10.38 14.77
C LYS A 126 -16.91 -11.35 13.60
N PHE A 127 -17.64 -10.92 12.56
CA PHE A 127 -17.89 -11.73 11.34
C PHE A 127 -16.63 -11.96 10.48
N LEU A 128 -15.56 -11.18 10.67
CA LEU A 128 -14.31 -11.36 9.94
C LEU A 128 -13.52 -12.59 10.42
N ASN A 129 -13.75 -13.05 11.64
CA ASN A 129 -13.13 -14.22 12.24
C ASN A 129 -14.09 -15.42 12.15
N ASN A 130 -14.47 -15.80 10.94
CA ASN A 130 -15.36 -16.94 10.74
C ASN A 130 -14.53 -18.21 10.55
N GLU A 131 -14.69 -19.19 11.44
CA GLU A 131 -13.99 -20.48 11.43
C GLU A 131 -14.15 -21.28 10.12
N ASN A 132 -15.23 -21.04 9.38
CA ASN A 132 -15.48 -21.69 8.11
C ASN A 132 -14.56 -21.24 6.97
N ILE A 133 -13.93 -20.06 7.10
CA ILE A 133 -12.99 -19.51 6.10
C ILE A 133 -11.68 -20.30 6.09
N GLU A 134 -11.29 -20.89 7.23
CA GLU A 134 -10.02 -21.63 7.35
C GLU A 134 -10.03 -23.00 6.68
N LYS A 135 -11.19 -23.63 6.56
CA LYS A 135 -11.28 -25.02 6.14
C LYS A 135 -11.14 -25.20 4.64
N ASN A 136 -11.45 -24.18 3.85
CA ASN A 136 -11.51 -24.30 2.40
C ASN A 136 -10.29 -23.73 1.70
N VAL A 137 -9.69 -24.53 0.82
CA VAL A 137 -8.68 -24.04 -0.13
C VAL A 137 -9.41 -23.21 -1.18
N GLN A 138 -8.92 -21.98 -1.39
CA GLN A 138 -9.49 -21.05 -2.35
C GLN A 138 -8.42 -20.40 -3.20
N GLU A 139 -8.79 -19.89 -4.35
CA GLU A 139 -7.95 -19.08 -5.19
C GLU A 139 -8.23 -17.59 -4.92
N ILE A 140 -7.19 -16.83 -4.69
CA ILE A 140 -7.25 -15.38 -4.56
C ILE A 140 -6.54 -14.72 -5.72
N TYR A 141 -7.04 -13.56 -6.12
CA TYR A 141 -6.47 -12.72 -7.16
C TYR A 141 -6.07 -11.39 -6.57
N GLY A 142 -4.91 -10.90 -6.96
CA GLY A 142 -4.40 -9.64 -6.44
C GLY A 142 -3.01 -9.34 -6.97
N TYR A 143 -2.42 -8.27 -6.49
CA TYR A 143 -1.06 -7.88 -6.85
C TYR A 143 -0.22 -7.63 -5.60
N ILE A 144 1.10 -7.78 -5.76
CA ILE A 144 2.03 -7.53 -4.67
C ILE A 144 2.27 -6.03 -4.59
N TYR A 145 1.90 -5.45 -3.43
CA TYR A 145 2.15 -4.05 -3.15
C TYR A 145 3.48 -3.87 -2.41
N PRO A 146 4.33 -2.90 -2.81
CA PRO A 146 5.56 -2.62 -2.07
C PRO A 146 5.20 -2.12 -0.67
N ARG A 147 5.95 -2.58 0.33
CA ARG A 147 5.82 -2.05 1.67
C ARG A 147 6.17 -0.55 1.65
N GLU A 148 5.27 0.29 2.12
CA GLU A 148 5.57 1.69 2.34
C GLU A 148 6.77 1.79 3.30
N LYS A 149 7.77 2.60 2.93
CA LYS A 149 8.85 2.93 3.84
C LYS A 149 8.22 3.69 5.00
N SER A 150 8.23 3.10 6.21
CA SER A 150 7.91 3.84 7.42
C SER A 150 8.98 4.92 7.57
N TYR A 151 8.61 6.15 7.38
CA TYR A 151 9.42 7.28 7.80
C TYR A 151 9.26 7.38 9.32
N THR A 152 10.20 6.79 10.04
CA THR A 152 10.42 7.03 11.48
C THR A 152 11.25 8.28 11.63
#